data_02105dd2974096907af9e5c4a677e465
#
_entry.id   02105dd2974096907af9e5c4a677e465
#
_cell.length_a   1.000
_cell.length_b   1.000
_cell.length_c   1.000
_cell.angle_alpha   90.00
_cell.angle_beta   90.00
_cell.angle_gamma   90.00
#
_symmetry.space_group_name_H-M   'P 1'
#
loop_
_entity.id
_entity.type
_entity.pdbx_description
1 polymer ?
#
loop_
_entity_poly.entity_id
_entity_poly.type
_entity_poly.pdbx_seq_one_letter_code
_entity_poly.pdbx_strand_id
1 'polypeptide(L)' 'MKTVERIKAVLDKTRPILQQDGGDIQFVDFKDGIVYVRMQGACVGCSAINVTLYDGIESILLAEVPEVIGLEQV' A
#
# COMPACT_ATOMS: atom_id res chain seq x y z
N MET A 1 14.40 -10.59 -0.07
CA MET A 1 13.31 -11.57 0.04
C MET A 1 12.34 -11.40 -1.12
N LYS A 2 11.97 -12.50 -1.74
CA LYS A 2 11.04 -12.46 -2.88
C LYS A 2 9.68 -11.86 -2.51
N THR A 3 9.19 -12.17 -1.32
CA THR A 3 7.91 -11.64 -0.86
C THR A 3 7.94 -10.11 -0.80
N VAL A 4 8.99 -9.54 -0.24
CA VAL A 4 9.15 -8.09 -0.15
C VAL A 4 9.24 -7.47 -1.54
N GLU A 5 9.96 -8.12 -2.46
CA GLU A 5 10.08 -7.62 -3.83
C GLU A 5 8.72 -7.61 -4.54
N ARG A 6 7.91 -8.63 -4.33
CA ARG A 6 6.57 -8.69 -4.90
C ARG A 6 5.66 -7.62 -4.30
N ILE A 7 5.76 -7.39 -2.99
CA ILE A 7 5.03 -6.33 -2.33
C ILE A 7 5.39 -4.97 -2.92
N LYS A 8 6.68 -4.71 -3.07
CA LYS A 8 7.14 -3.46 -3.67
C LYS A 8 6.64 -3.28 -5.10
N ALA A 9 6.62 -4.36 -5.87
CA ALA A 9 6.09 -4.31 -7.23
C ALA A 9 4.61 -3.94 -7.26
N VAL A 10 3.82 -4.50 -6.35
CA VAL A 10 2.40 -4.17 -6.23
C VAL A 10 2.22 -2.69 -5.86
N LEU A 11 3.00 -2.22 -4.90
CA LEU A 11 2.94 -0.81 -4.50
C LEU A 11 3.32 0.11 -5.65
N ASP A 12 4.32 -0.26 -6.45
CA ASP A 12 4.69 0.50 -7.62
C ASP A 12 3.57 0.58 -8.66
N LYS A 13 2.79 -0.47 -8.79
CA LYS A 13 1.62 -0.47 -9.68
C LYS A 13 0.53 0.49 -9.20
N THR A 14 0.41 0.66 -7.90
CA THR A 14 -0.63 1.53 -7.32
C THR A 14 -0.20 2.99 -7.23
N ARG A 15 1.11 3.27 -7.28
CA ARG A 15 1.63 4.63 -7.19
C ARG A 15 1.01 5.61 -8.18
N PRO A 16 0.89 5.28 -9.48
CA PRO A 16 0.33 6.24 -10.43
C PRO A 16 -1.08 6.69 -10.05
N ILE A 17 -1.87 5.80 -9.48
CA ILE A 17 -3.23 6.13 -9.04
C ILE A 17 -3.17 7.15 -7.89
N LEU A 18 -2.29 6.91 -6.92
CA LEU A 18 -2.12 7.81 -5.79
C LEU A 18 -1.54 9.15 -6.21
N GLN A 19 -0.58 9.13 -7.13
CA GLN A 19 0.08 10.34 -7.61
C GLN A 19 -0.87 11.25 -8.37
N GLN A 20 -1.87 10.70 -9.04
CA GLN A 20 -2.90 11.48 -9.70
C GLN A 20 -3.67 12.36 -8.71
N ASP A 21 -3.82 11.89 -7.48
CA ASP A 21 -4.50 12.62 -6.41
C ASP A 21 -3.52 13.40 -5.53
N GLY A 22 -2.27 13.53 -5.97
CA GLY A 22 -1.25 14.26 -5.25
C GLY A 22 -0.64 13.51 -4.08
N GLY A 23 -0.87 12.20 -4.00
CA GLY A 23 -0.34 11.37 -2.92
C GLY A 23 0.74 10.41 -3.40
N ASP A 24 1.27 9.64 -2.48
CA ASP A 24 2.24 8.60 -2.77
C ASP A 24 2.20 7.57 -1.64
N ILE A 25 2.83 6.43 -1.87
CA ILE A 25 2.94 5.36 -0.89
C ILE A 25 4.37 4.86 -0.84
N GLN A 26 4.89 4.63 0.37
CA GLN A 26 6.23 4.07 0.57
C GLN A 26 6.13 2.77 1.35
N PHE A 27 6.90 1.78 0.91
CA PHE A 27 7.09 0.56 1.67
C PHE A 27 7.98 0.85 2.88
N VAL A 28 7.54 0.45 4.07
CA VAL A 28 8.31 0.61 5.30
C VAL A 28 8.88 -0.72 5.75
N ASP A 29 8.01 -1.73 5.91
CA ASP A 29 8.45 -3.03 6.40
C ASP A 29 7.40 -4.09 6.08
N PHE A 30 7.80 -5.35 6.24
CA PHE A 30 6.90 -6.49 6.15
C PHE A 30 7.24 -7.45 7.27
N LYS A 31 6.29 -7.68 8.17
CA LYS A 31 6.51 -8.50 9.35
C LYS A 31 5.23 -9.24 9.71
N ASP A 32 5.35 -10.54 9.97
CA ASP A 32 4.23 -11.38 10.42
C ASP A 32 3.02 -11.31 9.48
N GLY A 33 3.28 -11.20 8.18
CA GLY A 33 2.23 -11.10 7.18
C GLY A 33 1.63 -9.71 7.04
N ILE A 34 2.07 -8.74 7.82
CA ILE A 34 1.57 -7.37 7.77
C ILE A 34 2.54 -6.50 6.98
N VAL A 35 2.02 -5.80 5.99
CA VAL A 35 2.80 -4.84 5.21
C VAL A 35 2.65 -3.47 5.86
N TYR A 36 3.76 -2.87 6.24
CA TYR A 36 3.79 -1.54 6.83
C TYR A 36 4.15 -0.54 5.75
N VAL A 37 3.31 0.45 5.57
CA VAL A 37 3.48 1.47 4.54
C VAL A 37 3.29 2.86 5.13
N ARG A 38 3.81 3.85 4.43
CA ARG A 38 3.62 5.25 4.77
C ARG A 38 2.94 5.95 3.59
N MET A 39 1.80 6.55 3.86
CA MET A 39 1.10 7.36 2.87
C MET A 39 1.62 8.78 2.94
N GLN A 40 1.78 9.43 1.79
CA GLN A 40 2.32 10.77 1.70
C GLN A 40 1.47 11.62 0.76
N GLY A 41 1.62 12.93 0.89
CA GLY A 41 1.01 13.89 -0.02
C GLY A 41 -0.39 14.32 0.39
N ALA A 42 -1.15 14.82 -0.57
CA ALA A 42 -2.47 15.38 -0.33
C ALA A 42 -3.48 14.38 0.23
N CYS A 43 -3.26 13.09 -0.02
CA CYS A 43 -4.18 12.06 0.45
C CYS A 43 -4.12 11.85 1.96
N VAL A 44 -3.07 12.31 2.62
CA VAL A 44 -2.88 12.06 4.05
C VAL A 44 -3.98 12.71 4.89
N GLY A 45 -4.49 13.85 4.45
CA GLY A 45 -5.55 14.53 5.17
C GLY A 45 -6.97 14.24 4.68
N CYS A 46 -7.11 13.41 3.66
CA CYS A 46 -8.41 13.12 3.04
C CYS A 46 -8.90 11.75 3.48
N SER A 47 -9.52 11.68 4.65
CA SER A 47 -9.84 10.39 5.27
C SER A 47 -10.68 9.46 4.38
N ALA A 48 -11.68 9.98 3.69
CA ALA A 48 -12.54 9.15 2.84
C ALA A 48 -11.77 8.58 1.65
N ILE A 49 -10.95 9.41 1.01
CA ILE A 49 -10.13 8.98 -0.12
C ILE A 49 -9.06 7.99 0.34
N ASN A 50 -8.44 8.25 1.49
CA ASN A 50 -7.44 7.34 2.05
C ASN A 50 -8.03 5.96 2.31
N VAL A 51 -9.22 5.89 2.88
CA VAL A 51 -9.86 4.61 3.19
C VAL A 51 -10.10 3.82 1.91
N THR A 52 -10.63 4.45 0.88
CA THR A 52 -10.91 3.79 -0.40
C THR A 52 -9.64 3.27 -1.05
N LEU A 53 -8.60 4.09 -1.13
CA LEU A 53 -7.34 3.71 -1.73
C LEU A 53 -6.64 2.64 -0.91
N TYR A 54 -6.69 2.75 0.40
CA TYR A 54 -6.09 1.79 1.32
C TYR A 54 -6.72 0.41 1.14
N ASP A 55 -8.04 0.35 1.09
CA ASP A 55 -8.76 -0.91 0.87
C ASP A 55 -8.42 -1.52 -0.48
N GLY A 56 -8.33 -0.70 -1.51
CA GLY A 56 -7.96 -1.16 -2.85
C GLY A 56 -6.56 -1.76 -2.88
N ILE A 57 -5.60 -1.07 -2.26
CA ILE A 57 -4.22 -1.54 -2.18
C ILE A 57 -4.15 -2.85 -1.39
N GLU A 58 -4.84 -2.92 -0.27
CA GLU A 58 -4.87 -4.13 0.55
C GLU A 58 -5.42 -5.31 -0.24
N SER A 59 -6.52 -5.10 -0.96
CA SER A 59 -7.12 -6.15 -1.78
C SER A 59 -6.16 -6.67 -2.84
N ILE A 60 -5.45 -5.78 -3.50
CA ILE A 60 -4.47 -6.16 -4.51
C ILE A 60 -3.32 -6.96 -3.88
N LEU A 61 -2.83 -6.49 -2.74
CA LEU A 61 -1.75 -7.19 -2.02
C LEU A 61 -2.18 -8.59 -1.61
N LEU A 62 -3.36 -8.73 -1.05
CA LEU A 62 -3.87 -10.02 -0.62
C LEU A 62 -4.04 -10.97 -1.80
N ALA A 63 -4.44 -10.46 -2.95
CA ALA A 63 -4.63 -11.26 -4.15
C ALA A 63 -3.32 -11.67 -4.80
N GLU A 64 -2.34 -10.77 -4.87
CA GLU A 64 -1.09 -11.03 -5.58
C GLU A 64 0.00 -11.64 -4.70
N VAL A 65 -0.03 -11.37 -3.40
CA VAL A 65 0.98 -11.89 -2.46
C VAL A 65 0.26 -12.64 -1.34
N PRO A 66 0.11 -13.97 -1.49
CA PRO A 66 -0.65 -14.76 -0.51
C PRO A 66 -0.10 -14.70 0.91
N GLU A 67 1.20 -14.41 1.06
CA GLU A 67 1.84 -14.31 2.37
C GLU A 67 1.36 -13.09 3.16
N VAL A 68 0.77 -12.10 2.49
CA VAL A 68 0.25 -10.90 3.13
C VAL A 68 -1.12 -11.20 3.71
N ILE A 69 -1.31 -10.86 4.98
CA ILE A 69 -2.60 -11.02 5.66
C ILE A 69 -3.22 -9.67 6.04
N GLY A 70 -2.49 -8.59 5.91
CA GLY A 70 -3.01 -7.26 6.21
C GLY A 70 -2.05 -6.16 5.81
N LEU A 71 -2.54 -4.94 5.92
CA LEU A 71 -1.81 -3.73 5.58
C LEU A 71 -1.98 -2.73 6.71
N GLU A 72 -0.88 -2.12 7.14
CA GLU A 72 -0.88 -1.12 8.20
C GLU A 72 -0.21 0.16 7.72
N GLN A 73 -0.79 1.27 8.08
CA GLN A 73 -0.21 2.59 7.81
C GLN A 73 0.55 3.09 9.04
N VAL A 74 1.77 3.52 8.83
CA VAL A 74 2.61 4.04 9.92
C VAL A 74 2.91 5.52 9.74
#